data_41e3e2af12ada1eedea0fb3d3544f95d
#
_entry.id   41e3e2af12ada1eedea0fb3d3544f95d
#
_cell.length_a   1.000
_cell.length_b   1.000
_cell.length_c   1.000
_cell.angle_alpha   90.00
_cell.angle_beta   90.00
_cell.angle_gamma   90.00
#
_symmetry.space_group_name_H-M   'P 1'
#
loop_
_entity.id
_entity.type
_entity.pdbx_description
1 polymer ?
#
loop_
_entity_poly.entity_id
_entity_poly.type
_entity_poly.pdbx_seq_one_letter_code
_entity_poly.pdbx_strand_id
1 'polypeptide(L)'
;MADAEPSDPTPARGSGLHIGAWVLYDLANTVYSATLTFIFTPFAKEQLGGERTLIGFVNTGSMVLAGLLVPVLGALADQTARTRGYLAIATLLCIAGTAGFGLDLGPAALLGCFFVANITYNLGLLFYNALLPAVARPGREGRVSGIGVGLGYLGTIGVIVVVMPLADERSRFLLAAGLFLVFALPCLLLVRDPRAPRTGPRAEAMRAAVRQLASTLRALPRYPALLWFLLGNFCLVDVLNTAILFFADFTKDVFATAAHAGGLRLFGLELAGEEGLTTLLMITGVALNGLALPFGILLGPWTDRAPLSVMRASALALLGALVGGTAFGGVSPLGYLATLGVLGAFGLAGVWTAGRKMIVLLAPPDRIGEFFGLYGITVKLSVVGSAVYGLVADAYGCKPAMLAQGIQLLIGLGCLAMVRVKHPDAAAATA
;
A
#
# COMPACT_ATOMS: atom_id res chain seq x y z
N MET A 1 23.02 -36.68 -39.77
CA MET A 1 23.15 -36.48 -38.34
C MET A 1 22.71 -35.06 -38.10
N ALA A 2 21.48 -34.87 -37.64
CA ALA A 2 20.93 -33.54 -37.30
C ALA A 2 21.37 -33.22 -35.88
N ASP A 3 22.12 -32.14 -35.75
CA ASP A 3 22.54 -31.59 -34.46
C ASP A 3 21.29 -31.15 -33.71
N ALA A 4 20.98 -31.87 -32.62
CA ALA A 4 19.98 -31.43 -31.68
C ALA A 4 20.56 -30.23 -30.90
N GLU A 5 20.01 -29.04 -31.14
CA GLU A 5 20.25 -27.88 -30.28
C GLU A 5 19.94 -28.26 -28.82
N PRO A 6 20.79 -27.89 -27.85
CA PRO A 6 20.53 -28.14 -26.45
C PRO A 6 19.30 -27.29 -26.04
N SER A 7 18.20 -27.99 -25.81
CA SER A 7 16.99 -27.38 -25.20
C SER A 7 17.36 -26.83 -23.83
N ASP A 8 17.63 -25.55 -23.76
CA ASP A 8 17.74 -24.81 -22.51
C ASP A 8 16.41 -24.98 -21.75
N PRO A 9 16.41 -25.56 -20.55
CA PRO A 9 15.19 -25.79 -19.80
C PRO A 9 14.63 -24.45 -19.34
N THR A 10 13.86 -23.81 -20.22
CA THR A 10 13.05 -22.64 -19.83
C THR A 10 12.18 -23.08 -18.63
N PRO A 11 12.39 -22.54 -17.45
CA PRO A 11 11.64 -22.95 -16.28
C PRO A 11 10.16 -22.70 -16.52
N ALA A 12 9.36 -23.75 -16.36
CA ALA A 12 7.94 -23.77 -16.66
C ALA A 12 7.23 -22.62 -15.95
N ARG A 13 6.78 -21.60 -16.72
CA ARG A 13 5.90 -20.55 -16.24
C ARG A 13 4.71 -21.20 -15.52
N GLY A 14 4.39 -20.74 -14.31
CA GLY A 14 3.30 -21.30 -13.52
C GLY A 14 3.69 -22.51 -12.67
N SER A 15 4.98 -22.73 -12.40
CA SER A 15 5.41 -23.68 -11.38
C SER A 15 4.95 -23.19 -10.00
N GLY A 16 4.39 -24.10 -9.18
CA GLY A 16 3.92 -23.77 -7.82
C GLY A 16 5.02 -23.16 -6.96
N LEU A 17 6.27 -23.56 -7.17
CA LEU A 17 7.44 -23.03 -6.45
C LEU A 17 7.69 -21.53 -6.76
N HIS A 18 7.65 -21.14 -8.03
CA HIS A 18 7.85 -19.75 -8.43
C HIS A 18 6.66 -18.85 -7.98
N ILE A 19 5.44 -19.39 -8.09
CA ILE A 19 4.24 -18.69 -7.58
C ILE A 19 4.36 -18.52 -6.07
N GLY A 20 4.68 -19.56 -5.32
CA GLY A 20 4.86 -19.48 -3.86
C GLY A 20 5.95 -18.49 -3.46
N ALA A 21 7.09 -18.53 -4.15
CA ALA A 21 8.20 -17.60 -3.91
C ALA A 21 7.78 -16.12 -4.15
N TRP A 22 7.03 -15.86 -5.22
CA TRP A 22 6.52 -14.52 -5.52
C TRP A 22 5.47 -14.06 -4.50
N VAL A 23 4.56 -14.94 -4.11
CA VAL A 23 3.53 -14.67 -3.10
C VAL A 23 4.12 -14.40 -1.72
N LEU A 24 5.18 -15.12 -1.33
CA LEU A 24 5.90 -14.86 -0.07
C LEU A 24 6.54 -13.46 -0.03
N TYR A 25 6.91 -12.92 -1.19
CA TYR A 25 7.42 -11.55 -1.25
C TYR A 25 6.33 -10.52 -0.91
N ASP A 26 5.07 -10.76 -1.25
CA ASP A 26 3.95 -9.88 -0.87
C ASP A 26 3.74 -9.87 0.65
N LEU A 27 3.87 -11.04 1.28
CA LEU A 27 3.90 -11.14 2.75
C LEU A 27 5.08 -10.37 3.35
N ALA A 28 6.28 -10.44 2.75
CA ALA A 28 7.44 -9.64 3.15
C ALA A 28 7.15 -8.13 3.08
N ASN A 29 6.52 -7.66 2.01
CA ASN A 29 6.13 -6.27 1.84
C ASN A 29 5.18 -5.78 2.95
N THR A 30 4.23 -6.61 3.35
CA THR A 30 3.28 -6.24 4.40
C THR A 30 3.91 -6.27 5.80
N VAL A 31 4.95 -7.09 6.03
CA VAL A 31 5.76 -6.99 7.26
C VAL A 31 6.36 -5.59 7.40
N TYR A 32 6.94 -5.03 6.33
CA TYR A 32 7.48 -3.67 6.38
C TYR A 32 6.39 -2.62 6.63
N SER A 33 5.29 -2.63 5.86
CA SER A 33 4.24 -1.64 6.01
C SER A 33 3.55 -1.71 7.38
N ALA A 34 3.35 -2.91 7.92
CA ALA A 34 2.83 -3.10 9.27
C ALA A 34 3.81 -2.60 10.34
N THR A 35 5.12 -2.85 10.16
CA THR A 35 6.15 -2.31 11.05
C THR A 35 6.14 -0.79 11.07
N LEU A 36 5.97 -0.13 9.94
CA LEU A 36 5.80 1.33 9.89
C LEU A 36 4.57 1.78 10.67
N THR A 37 3.44 1.12 10.44
CA THR A 37 2.15 1.52 11.02
C THR A 37 2.09 1.28 12.53
N PHE A 38 2.48 0.09 12.99
CA PHE A 38 2.24 -0.35 14.36
C PHE A 38 3.40 -0.07 15.31
N ILE A 39 4.64 0.06 14.80
CA ILE A 39 5.84 0.19 15.62
C ILE A 39 6.56 1.50 15.34
N PHE A 40 6.94 1.77 14.08
CA PHE A 40 7.77 2.92 13.74
C PHE A 40 7.08 4.26 14.01
N THR A 41 5.84 4.43 13.57
CA THR A 41 5.16 5.74 13.66
C THR A 41 4.96 6.19 15.12
N PRO A 42 4.49 5.35 16.07
CA PRO A 42 4.45 5.71 17.49
C PRO A 42 5.85 5.96 18.07
N PHE A 43 6.82 5.11 17.76
CA PHE A 43 8.20 5.25 18.22
C PHE A 43 8.85 6.54 17.72
N ALA A 44 8.76 6.83 16.41
CA ALA A 44 9.33 8.04 15.83
C ALA A 44 8.69 9.32 16.40
N LYS A 45 7.37 9.32 16.64
CA LYS A 45 6.68 10.43 17.34
C LYS A 45 7.30 10.70 18.71
N GLU A 46 7.54 9.65 19.49
CA GLU A 46 8.15 9.76 20.83
C GLU A 46 9.58 10.33 20.75
N GLN A 47 10.40 9.82 19.82
CA GLN A 47 11.77 10.31 19.58
C GLN A 47 11.83 11.76 19.08
N LEU A 48 10.75 12.26 18.48
CA LEU A 48 10.61 13.64 17.99
C LEU A 48 9.86 14.56 18.97
N GLY A 49 9.76 14.20 20.24
CA GLY A 49 9.11 15.02 21.27
C GLY A 49 7.60 15.20 21.10
N GLY A 50 6.94 14.26 20.41
CA GLY A 50 5.51 14.26 20.17
C GLY A 50 5.08 14.81 18.80
N GLU A 51 6.00 15.41 18.03
CA GLU A 51 5.68 16.01 16.73
C GLU A 51 5.41 14.94 15.64
N ARG A 52 4.37 15.16 14.85
CA ARG A 52 3.96 14.32 13.70
C ARG A 52 4.31 14.93 12.35
N THR A 53 4.49 16.24 12.32
CA THR A 53 4.71 17.02 11.09
C THR A 53 5.93 16.54 10.32
N LEU A 54 7.05 16.30 11.01
CA LEU A 54 8.29 15.82 10.39
C LEU A 54 8.12 14.41 9.79
N ILE A 55 7.42 13.51 10.48
CA ILE A 55 7.11 12.16 9.95
C ILE A 55 6.29 12.29 8.65
N GLY A 56 5.26 13.14 8.66
CA GLY A 56 4.42 13.41 7.49
C GLY A 56 5.20 14.00 6.31
N PHE A 57 6.09 14.98 6.55
CA PHE A 57 6.92 15.57 5.50
C PHE A 57 7.94 14.58 4.93
N VAL A 58 8.59 13.78 5.77
CA VAL A 58 9.55 12.75 5.31
C VAL A 58 8.81 11.68 4.51
N ASN A 59 7.63 11.24 4.96
CA ASN A 59 6.79 10.31 4.21
C ASN A 59 6.42 10.91 2.85
N THR A 60 5.86 12.13 2.81
CA THR A 60 5.48 12.82 1.57
C THR A 60 6.67 12.96 0.63
N GLY A 61 7.80 13.46 1.13
CA GLY A 61 9.02 13.64 0.33
C GLY A 61 9.54 12.33 -0.27
N SER A 62 9.57 11.25 0.52
CA SER A 62 10.00 9.92 0.07
C SER A 62 9.06 9.35 -0.99
N MET A 63 7.74 9.51 -0.83
CA MET A 63 6.74 9.02 -1.78
C MET A 63 6.73 9.82 -3.09
N VAL A 64 6.87 11.15 -3.02
CA VAL A 64 7.01 12.01 -4.20
C VAL A 64 8.26 11.62 -4.99
N LEU A 65 9.41 11.47 -4.32
CA LEU A 65 10.64 11.05 -4.97
C LEU A 65 10.51 9.63 -5.58
N ALA A 66 9.91 8.69 -4.84
CA ALA A 66 9.62 7.36 -5.38
C ALA A 66 8.72 7.44 -6.63
N GLY A 67 7.65 8.25 -6.59
CA GLY A 67 6.75 8.48 -7.73
C GLY A 67 7.45 9.01 -8.98
N LEU A 68 8.42 9.91 -8.81
CA LEU A 68 9.24 10.43 -9.91
C LEU A 68 10.24 9.38 -10.44
N LEU A 69 10.79 8.54 -9.58
CA LEU A 69 11.77 7.51 -9.94
C LEU A 69 11.13 6.28 -10.62
N VAL A 70 9.88 5.93 -10.28
CA VAL A 70 9.18 4.74 -10.77
C VAL A 70 9.20 4.60 -12.31
N PRO A 71 8.80 5.58 -13.14
CA PRO A 71 8.79 5.40 -14.58
C PRO A 71 10.19 5.28 -15.18
N VAL A 72 11.16 5.95 -14.58
CA VAL A 72 12.55 5.96 -14.99
C VAL A 72 13.21 4.61 -14.72
N LEU A 73 13.08 4.11 -13.50
CA LEU A 73 13.68 2.84 -13.08
C LEU A 73 12.92 1.63 -13.65
N GLY A 74 11.61 1.77 -13.90
CA GLY A 74 10.84 0.76 -14.63
C GLY A 74 11.35 0.58 -16.06
N ALA A 75 11.55 1.68 -16.79
CA ALA A 75 12.11 1.63 -18.13
C ALA A 75 13.54 1.07 -18.16
N LEU A 76 14.35 1.42 -17.15
CA LEU A 76 15.70 0.88 -17.01
C LEU A 76 15.68 -0.63 -16.74
N ALA A 77 14.77 -1.11 -15.90
CA ALA A 77 14.59 -2.54 -15.62
C ALA A 77 14.15 -3.31 -16.86
N ASP A 78 13.21 -2.76 -17.64
CA ASP A 78 12.74 -3.34 -18.91
C ASP A 78 13.85 -3.47 -19.95
N GLN A 79 14.75 -2.48 -20.02
CA GLN A 79 15.85 -2.48 -21.00
C GLN A 79 17.01 -3.37 -20.59
N THR A 80 17.35 -3.39 -19.31
CA THR A 80 18.46 -4.18 -18.80
C THR A 80 18.10 -5.64 -18.58
N ALA A 81 16.81 -5.99 -18.58
CA ALA A 81 16.25 -7.29 -18.19
C ALA A 81 16.81 -7.82 -16.85
N ARG A 82 17.07 -6.90 -15.91
CA ARG A 82 17.62 -7.19 -14.58
C ARG A 82 16.64 -6.80 -13.47
N THR A 83 15.33 -6.99 -13.70
CA THR A 83 14.26 -6.62 -12.77
C THR A 83 14.46 -7.23 -11.39
N ARG A 84 14.85 -8.52 -11.34
CA ARG A 84 15.19 -9.21 -10.07
C ARG A 84 16.39 -8.57 -9.36
N GLY A 85 17.43 -8.16 -10.10
CA GLY A 85 18.61 -7.49 -9.52
C GLY A 85 18.25 -6.15 -8.88
N TYR A 86 17.42 -5.35 -9.54
CA TYR A 86 16.93 -4.08 -8.98
C TYR A 86 16.00 -4.32 -7.78
N LEU A 87 15.15 -5.36 -7.85
CA LEU A 87 14.34 -5.79 -6.72
C LEU A 87 15.21 -6.13 -5.51
N ALA A 88 16.28 -6.92 -5.71
CA ALA A 88 17.20 -7.30 -4.63
C ALA A 88 17.87 -6.10 -3.97
N ILE A 89 18.37 -5.16 -4.77
CA ILE A 89 18.99 -3.92 -4.25
C ILE A 89 17.98 -3.11 -3.44
N ALA A 90 16.79 -2.88 -3.99
CA ALA A 90 15.74 -2.13 -3.31
C ALA A 90 15.32 -2.80 -1.99
N THR A 91 15.15 -4.13 -2.01
CA THR A 91 14.79 -4.93 -0.82
C THR A 91 15.86 -4.84 0.26
N LEU A 92 17.15 -5.02 -0.09
CA LEU A 92 18.25 -4.99 0.88
C LEU A 92 18.41 -3.60 1.49
N LEU A 93 18.24 -2.53 0.72
CA LEU A 93 18.27 -1.16 1.24
C LEU A 93 17.08 -0.88 2.16
N CYS A 94 15.89 -1.40 1.84
CA CYS A 94 14.72 -1.29 2.70
C CYS A 94 14.94 -2.04 4.02
N ILE A 95 15.48 -3.26 3.97
CA ILE A 95 15.79 -4.07 5.15
C ILE A 95 16.85 -3.37 6.02
N ALA A 96 17.90 -2.82 5.42
CA ALA A 96 18.94 -2.08 6.14
C ALA A 96 18.37 -0.84 6.83
N GLY A 97 17.51 -0.07 6.13
CA GLY A 97 16.82 1.08 6.72
C GLY A 97 15.89 0.67 7.87
N THR A 98 15.16 -0.43 7.73
CA THR A 98 14.27 -0.97 8.78
C THR A 98 15.07 -1.42 10.01
N ALA A 99 16.19 -2.11 9.82
CA ALA A 99 17.10 -2.47 10.90
C ALA A 99 17.70 -1.22 11.57
N GLY A 100 17.98 -0.18 10.77
CA GLY A 100 18.48 1.11 11.25
C GLY A 100 17.54 1.84 12.22
N PHE A 101 16.23 1.57 12.19
CA PHE A 101 15.29 2.13 13.17
C PHE A 101 15.60 1.70 14.61
N GLY A 102 16.13 0.50 14.80
CA GLY A 102 16.52 -0.04 16.10
C GLY A 102 17.92 0.38 16.58
N LEU A 103 18.65 1.17 15.80
CA LEU A 103 19.94 1.72 16.21
C LEU A 103 19.70 3.11 16.81
N ASP A 104 20.24 3.35 17.99
CA ASP A 104 20.13 4.65 18.65
C ASP A 104 21.02 5.71 18.00
N LEU A 105 20.64 6.11 16.79
CA LEU A 105 21.39 7.04 15.93
C LEU A 105 20.92 8.50 16.05
N GLY A 106 19.92 8.75 16.89
CA GLY A 106 19.27 10.04 17.04
C GLY A 106 18.20 10.35 15.98
N PRO A 107 17.37 11.39 16.21
CA PRO A 107 16.15 11.67 15.41
C PRO A 107 16.41 11.92 13.92
N ALA A 108 17.47 12.66 13.56
CA ALA A 108 17.78 12.95 12.17
C ALA A 108 18.16 11.69 11.38
N ALA A 109 18.96 10.80 11.97
CA ALA A 109 19.36 9.55 11.33
C ALA A 109 18.17 8.57 11.25
N LEU A 110 17.29 8.54 12.27
CA LEU A 110 16.04 7.78 12.26
C LEU A 110 15.16 8.19 11.06
N LEU A 111 14.94 9.48 10.85
CA LEU A 111 14.19 10.00 9.71
C LEU A 111 14.89 9.73 8.38
N GLY A 112 16.23 9.77 8.34
CA GLY A 112 17.04 9.37 7.18
C GLY A 112 16.86 7.90 6.82
N CYS A 113 16.92 7.00 7.80
CA CYS A 113 16.62 5.58 7.62
C CYS A 113 15.19 5.37 7.09
N PHE A 114 14.21 6.09 7.65
CA PHE A 114 12.82 6.03 7.17
C PHE A 114 12.69 6.51 5.72
N PHE A 115 13.30 7.63 5.37
CA PHE A 115 13.29 8.16 4.00
C PHE A 115 13.82 7.14 3.00
N VAL A 116 15.00 6.55 3.27
CA VAL A 116 15.60 5.53 2.40
C VAL A 116 14.77 4.27 2.34
N ALA A 117 14.33 3.74 3.49
CA ALA A 117 13.52 2.52 3.54
C ALA A 117 12.19 2.70 2.77
N ASN A 118 11.52 3.83 2.94
CA ASN A 118 10.24 4.08 2.28
C ASN A 118 10.35 4.25 0.76
N ILE A 119 11.39 4.96 0.27
CA ILE A 119 11.67 5.04 -1.17
C ILE A 119 11.94 3.65 -1.73
N THR A 120 12.85 2.90 -1.11
CA THR A 120 13.30 1.61 -1.63
C THR A 120 12.22 0.55 -1.52
N TYR A 121 11.35 0.60 -0.52
CA TYR A 121 10.12 -0.20 -0.45
C TYR A 121 9.21 0.05 -1.67
N ASN A 122 8.95 1.31 -1.99
CA ASN A 122 8.10 1.67 -3.12
C ASN A 122 8.70 1.31 -4.48
N LEU A 123 10.02 1.40 -4.63
CA LEU A 123 10.74 0.90 -5.80
C LEU A 123 10.73 -0.63 -5.86
N GLY A 124 10.84 -1.30 -4.72
CA GLY A 124 10.67 -2.76 -4.60
C GLY A 124 9.32 -3.23 -5.13
N LEU A 125 8.23 -2.55 -4.74
CA LEU A 125 6.89 -2.85 -5.26
C LEU A 125 6.78 -2.73 -6.79
N LEU A 126 7.45 -1.75 -7.41
CA LEU A 126 7.52 -1.63 -8.87
C LEU A 126 8.11 -2.89 -9.50
N PHE A 127 9.31 -3.28 -9.07
CA PHE A 127 10.03 -4.41 -9.63
C PHE A 127 9.34 -5.74 -9.33
N TYR A 128 8.80 -5.90 -8.13
CA TYR A 128 7.99 -7.06 -7.72
C TYR A 128 6.78 -7.26 -8.64
N ASN A 129 6.00 -6.20 -8.90
CA ASN A 129 4.86 -6.27 -9.79
C ASN A 129 5.27 -6.57 -11.25
N ALA A 130 6.41 -6.07 -11.70
CA ALA A 130 6.95 -6.33 -13.03
C ALA A 130 7.37 -7.80 -13.25
N LEU A 131 7.63 -8.56 -12.18
CA LEU A 131 7.94 -10.00 -12.25
C LEU A 131 6.68 -10.89 -12.37
N LEU A 132 5.48 -10.38 -12.13
CA LEU A 132 4.24 -11.17 -12.17
C LEU A 132 4.03 -11.93 -13.50
N PRO A 133 4.27 -11.34 -14.69
CA PRO A 133 4.14 -12.08 -15.96
C PRO A 133 5.17 -13.21 -16.16
N ALA A 134 6.29 -13.16 -15.42
CA ALA A 134 7.29 -14.22 -15.45
C ALA A 134 6.87 -15.44 -14.59
N VAL A 135 6.10 -15.19 -13.56
CA VAL A 135 5.68 -16.18 -12.55
C VAL A 135 4.34 -16.81 -12.92
N ALA A 136 3.37 -16.01 -13.34
CA ALA A 136 2.03 -16.45 -13.68
C ALA A 136 1.96 -17.05 -15.10
N ARG A 137 1.05 -18.03 -15.29
CA ARG A 137 0.67 -18.44 -16.65
C ARG A 137 -0.17 -17.32 -17.29
N PRO A 138 -0.02 -17.11 -18.62
CA PRO A 138 -0.86 -16.14 -19.33
C PRO A 138 -2.35 -16.35 -19.04
N GLY A 139 -3.07 -15.28 -18.69
CA GLY A 139 -4.49 -15.30 -18.32
C GLY A 139 -4.79 -15.72 -16.88
N ARG A 140 -3.77 -15.96 -16.04
CA ARG A 140 -3.93 -16.31 -14.61
C ARG A 140 -3.23 -15.33 -13.65
N GLU A 141 -2.79 -14.21 -14.17
CA GLU A 141 -2.04 -13.19 -13.41
C GLU A 141 -2.89 -12.60 -12.27
N GLY A 142 -4.19 -12.39 -12.50
CA GLY A 142 -5.12 -11.88 -11.49
C GLY A 142 -5.29 -12.84 -10.31
N ARG A 143 -5.35 -14.15 -10.59
CA ARG A 143 -5.44 -15.18 -9.54
C ARG A 143 -4.16 -15.23 -8.69
N VAL A 144 -2.99 -15.18 -9.32
CA VAL A 144 -1.69 -15.17 -8.61
C VAL A 144 -1.57 -13.90 -7.76
N SER A 145 -1.92 -12.74 -8.34
CA SER A 145 -1.95 -11.46 -7.61
C SER A 145 -2.92 -11.49 -6.42
N GLY A 146 -4.13 -12.06 -6.61
CA GLY A 146 -5.12 -12.18 -5.53
C GLY A 146 -4.64 -13.05 -4.37
N ILE A 147 -3.94 -14.16 -4.66
CA ILE A 147 -3.32 -15.00 -3.62
C ILE A 147 -2.22 -14.21 -2.89
N GLY A 148 -1.41 -13.42 -3.61
CA GLY A 148 -0.38 -12.57 -3.01
C GLY A 148 -0.98 -11.58 -2.03
N VAL A 149 -1.97 -10.78 -2.47
CA VAL A 149 -2.67 -9.80 -1.61
C VAL A 149 -3.30 -10.47 -0.39
N GLY A 150 -3.97 -11.62 -0.57
CA GLY A 150 -4.59 -12.36 0.52
C GLY A 150 -3.57 -12.82 1.57
N LEU A 151 -2.47 -13.45 1.15
CA LEU A 151 -1.40 -13.85 2.07
C LEU A 151 -0.64 -12.64 2.64
N GLY A 152 -0.62 -11.53 1.94
CA GLY A 152 -0.06 -10.28 2.44
C GLY A 152 -0.65 -9.86 3.79
N TYR A 153 -1.96 -9.95 3.97
CA TYR A 153 -2.61 -9.61 5.26
C TYR A 153 -2.08 -10.46 6.44
N LEU A 154 -1.62 -11.70 6.18
CA LEU A 154 -0.98 -12.52 7.21
C LEU A 154 0.35 -11.92 7.67
N GLY A 155 1.07 -11.22 6.80
CA GLY A 155 2.28 -10.48 7.19
C GLY A 155 2.00 -9.39 8.22
N THR A 156 0.92 -8.63 8.03
CA THR A 156 0.46 -7.63 9.01
C THR A 156 0.08 -8.30 10.34
N ILE A 157 -0.70 -9.36 10.30
CA ILE A 157 -1.09 -10.11 11.51
C ILE A 157 0.15 -10.66 12.22
N GLY A 158 1.12 -11.20 11.46
CA GLY A 158 2.40 -11.67 11.99
C GLY A 158 3.18 -10.58 12.74
N VAL A 159 3.23 -9.35 12.20
CA VAL A 159 3.88 -8.23 12.90
C VAL A 159 3.15 -7.91 14.21
N ILE A 160 1.83 -7.83 14.17
CA ILE A 160 1.03 -7.50 15.36
C ILE A 160 1.20 -8.56 16.46
N VAL A 161 1.18 -9.85 16.09
CA VAL A 161 1.15 -10.95 17.07
C VAL A 161 2.55 -11.42 17.51
N VAL A 162 3.54 -11.29 16.63
CA VAL A 162 4.89 -11.85 16.88
C VAL A 162 5.92 -10.76 17.17
N VAL A 163 5.91 -9.65 16.40
CA VAL A 163 6.94 -8.61 16.52
C VAL A 163 6.60 -7.60 17.60
N MET A 164 5.36 -7.11 17.59
CA MET A 164 4.91 -6.03 18.48
C MET A 164 4.99 -6.38 19.99
N PRO A 165 4.74 -7.63 20.43
CA PRO A 165 4.86 -7.99 21.84
C PRO A 165 6.29 -8.06 22.40
N LEU A 166 7.33 -7.95 21.57
CA LEU A 166 8.71 -7.94 22.07
C LEU A 166 8.94 -6.74 22.99
N ALA A 167 9.80 -6.94 24.01
CA ALA A 167 9.99 -5.97 25.07
C ALA A 167 10.70 -4.68 24.62
N ASP A 168 11.66 -4.79 23.68
CA ASP A 168 12.48 -3.66 23.29
C ASP A 168 12.35 -3.34 21.79
N GLU A 169 12.46 -2.04 21.45
CA GLU A 169 12.28 -1.53 20.12
C GLU A 169 13.34 -2.06 19.14
N ARG A 170 14.56 -2.23 19.60
CA ARG A 170 15.65 -2.76 18.77
C ARG A 170 15.33 -4.17 18.28
N SER A 171 14.89 -5.05 19.18
CA SER A 171 14.49 -6.42 18.84
C SER A 171 13.29 -6.43 17.89
N ARG A 172 12.32 -5.52 18.06
CA ARG A 172 11.18 -5.37 17.15
C ARG A 172 11.62 -5.05 15.73
N PHE A 173 12.45 -4.04 15.54
CA PHE A 173 12.93 -3.64 14.22
C PHE A 173 13.85 -4.67 13.58
N LEU A 174 14.74 -5.29 14.35
CA LEU A 174 15.63 -6.35 13.85
C LEU A 174 14.85 -7.61 13.44
N LEU A 175 13.85 -8.03 14.24
CA LEU A 175 13.00 -9.16 13.88
C LEU A 175 12.16 -8.85 12.64
N ALA A 176 11.56 -7.65 12.53
CA ALA A 176 10.82 -7.25 11.35
C ALA A 176 11.69 -7.24 10.09
N ALA A 177 12.91 -6.70 10.16
CA ALA A 177 13.89 -6.72 9.09
C ALA A 177 14.29 -8.16 8.71
N GLY A 178 14.48 -9.03 9.71
CA GLY A 178 14.78 -10.44 9.52
C GLY A 178 13.64 -11.20 8.84
N LEU A 179 12.39 -11.00 9.28
CA LEU A 179 11.20 -11.58 8.65
C LEU A 179 11.04 -11.09 7.20
N PHE A 180 11.27 -9.78 6.95
CA PHE A 180 11.26 -9.27 5.59
C PHE A 180 12.30 -10.01 4.72
N LEU A 181 13.53 -10.16 5.20
CA LEU A 181 14.57 -10.88 4.47
C LEU A 181 14.17 -12.34 4.20
N VAL A 182 13.73 -13.08 5.22
CA VAL A 182 13.36 -14.49 5.11
C VAL A 182 12.24 -14.71 4.09
N PHE A 183 11.19 -13.91 4.13
CA PHE A 183 10.07 -14.03 3.19
C PHE A 183 10.36 -13.47 1.80
N ALA A 184 11.26 -12.49 1.67
CA ALA A 184 11.69 -11.98 0.37
C ALA A 184 12.68 -12.91 -0.33
N LEU A 185 13.53 -13.62 0.41
CA LEU A 185 14.63 -14.43 -0.12
C LEU A 185 14.21 -15.43 -1.19
N PRO A 186 13.11 -16.21 -1.05
CA PRO A 186 12.67 -17.13 -2.10
C PRO A 186 12.41 -16.43 -3.44
N CYS A 187 11.78 -15.25 -3.42
CA CYS A 187 11.53 -14.47 -4.64
C CYS A 187 12.85 -14.02 -5.28
N LEU A 188 13.77 -13.49 -4.46
CA LEU A 188 15.06 -13.00 -4.92
C LEU A 188 15.96 -14.09 -5.49
N LEU A 189 15.83 -15.34 -5.03
CA LEU A 189 16.68 -16.47 -5.46
C LEU A 189 16.05 -17.27 -6.60
N LEU A 190 14.73 -17.54 -6.54
CA LEU A 190 14.07 -18.50 -7.41
C LEU A 190 13.40 -17.85 -8.63
N VAL A 191 12.81 -16.65 -8.48
CA VAL A 191 12.14 -16.00 -9.61
C VAL A 191 13.17 -15.45 -10.59
N ARG A 192 12.99 -15.75 -11.87
CA ARG A 192 13.90 -15.32 -12.96
C ARG A 192 13.31 -14.15 -13.74
N ASP A 193 14.19 -13.33 -14.30
CA ASP A 193 13.79 -12.23 -15.17
C ASP A 193 13.08 -12.75 -16.44
N PRO A 194 11.97 -12.11 -16.85
CA PRO A 194 11.11 -12.63 -17.93
C PRO A 194 11.66 -12.42 -19.34
N ARG A 195 12.71 -11.63 -19.51
CA ARG A 195 13.18 -11.17 -20.82
C ARG A 195 14.69 -11.32 -20.97
N ALA A 196 15.14 -11.56 -22.23
CA ALA A 196 16.53 -11.43 -22.59
C ALA A 196 16.97 -9.95 -22.57
N PRO A 197 18.23 -9.65 -22.21
CA PRO A 197 18.75 -8.28 -22.17
C PRO A 197 18.60 -7.59 -23.53
N ARG A 198 18.02 -6.39 -23.55
CA ARG A 198 18.05 -5.52 -24.72
C ARG A 198 19.34 -4.69 -24.72
N THR A 199 20.07 -4.76 -25.81
CA THR A 199 21.28 -3.98 -26.04
C THR A 199 20.88 -2.61 -26.59
N GLY A 200 20.86 -1.59 -25.74
CA GLY A 200 20.62 -0.19 -26.11
C GLY A 200 21.15 0.79 -25.05
N PRO A 201 21.42 2.05 -25.43
CA PRO A 201 21.91 3.06 -24.49
C PRO A 201 20.89 3.35 -23.40
N ARG A 202 21.28 3.20 -22.13
CA ARG A 202 20.39 3.46 -20.96
C ARG A 202 19.82 4.88 -20.96
N ALA A 203 20.56 5.85 -21.49
CA ALA A 203 20.12 7.24 -21.58
C ALA A 203 18.94 7.45 -22.55
N GLU A 204 18.86 6.67 -23.63
CA GLU A 204 17.74 6.74 -24.58
C GLU A 204 16.43 6.19 -24.00
N ALA A 205 16.52 5.10 -23.22
CA ALA A 205 15.37 4.56 -22.53
C ALA A 205 14.81 5.52 -21.49
N MET A 206 15.70 6.15 -20.76
CA MET A 206 15.35 7.17 -19.79
C MET A 206 14.58 8.33 -20.46
N ARG A 207 15.12 8.84 -21.58
CA ARG A 207 14.49 9.93 -22.34
C ARG A 207 13.15 9.49 -22.96
N ALA A 208 13.05 8.23 -23.39
CA ALA A 208 11.83 7.67 -23.96
C ALA A 208 10.74 7.55 -22.87
N ALA A 209 11.07 7.06 -21.67
CA ALA A 209 10.13 6.94 -20.55
C ALA A 209 9.59 8.31 -20.11
N VAL A 210 10.47 9.32 -19.99
CA VAL A 210 10.05 10.68 -19.64
C VAL A 210 9.15 11.29 -20.73
N ARG A 211 9.50 11.11 -22.01
CA ARG A 211 8.67 11.57 -23.13
C ARG A 211 7.30 10.90 -23.17
N GLN A 212 7.25 9.60 -22.93
CA GLN A 212 6.00 8.83 -22.86
C GLN A 212 5.10 9.35 -21.74
N LEU A 213 5.63 9.51 -20.52
CA LEU A 213 4.90 10.08 -19.40
C LEU A 213 4.34 11.47 -19.73
N ALA A 214 5.17 12.35 -20.30
CA ALA A 214 4.73 13.69 -20.71
C ALA A 214 3.62 13.65 -21.77
N SER A 215 3.69 12.72 -22.73
CA SER A 215 2.65 12.53 -23.76
C SER A 215 1.33 12.04 -23.15
N THR A 216 1.39 11.13 -22.17
CA THR A 216 0.23 10.59 -21.49
C THR A 216 -0.47 11.66 -20.65
N LEU A 217 0.31 12.46 -19.91
CA LEU A 217 -0.24 13.58 -19.14
C LEU A 217 -0.92 14.63 -20.04
N ARG A 218 -0.33 14.97 -21.17
CA ARG A 218 -0.93 15.89 -22.16
C ARG A 218 -2.22 15.34 -22.80
N ALA A 219 -2.31 14.02 -22.94
CA ALA A 219 -3.48 13.36 -23.52
C ALA A 219 -4.64 13.21 -22.50
N LEU A 220 -4.37 13.27 -21.20
CA LEU A 220 -5.33 13.00 -20.13
C LEU A 220 -6.62 13.85 -20.19
N PRO A 221 -6.60 15.16 -20.54
CA PRO A 221 -7.83 15.97 -20.69
C PRO A 221 -8.79 15.43 -21.76
N ARG A 222 -8.31 14.64 -22.72
CA ARG A 222 -9.15 14.01 -23.77
C ARG A 222 -9.98 12.82 -23.24
N TYR A 223 -9.70 12.37 -21.99
CA TYR A 223 -10.36 11.24 -21.32
C TYR A 223 -10.97 11.69 -19.99
N PRO A 224 -12.04 12.52 -20.01
CA PRO A 224 -12.55 13.16 -18.79
C PRO A 224 -13.01 12.16 -17.71
N ALA A 225 -13.63 11.03 -18.10
CA ALA A 225 -14.04 10.01 -17.14
C ALA A 225 -12.82 9.39 -16.42
N LEU A 226 -11.72 9.17 -17.13
CA LEU A 226 -10.48 8.67 -16.57
C LEU A 226 -9.80 9.72 -15.67
N LEU A 227 -9.78 10.99 -16.10
CA LEU A 227 -9.25 12.09 -15.29
C LEU A 227 -9.98 12.20 -13.95
N TRP A 228 -11.31 12.24 -13.95
CA TRP A 228 -12.11 12.29 -12.73
C TRP A 228 -11.91 11.05 -11.85
N PHE A 229 -11.77 9.86 -12.46
CA PHE A 229 -11.44 8.66 -11.73
C PHE A 229 -10.07 8.75 -11.06
N LEU A 230 -9.03 9.17 -11.77
CA LEU A 230 -7.67 9.31 -11.23
C LEU A 230 -7.61 10.31 -10.09
N LEU A 231 -8.30 11.46 -10.20
CA LEU A 231 -8.41 12.46 -9.14
C LEU A 231 -9.15 11.89 -7.91
N GLY A 232 -10.29 11.21 -8.14
CA GLY A 232 -11.03 10.55 -7.06
C GLY A 232 -10.20 9.48 -6.37
N ASN A 233 -9.55 8.60 -7.14
CA ASN A 233 -8.67 7.56 -6.62
C ASN A 233 -7.47 8.15 -5.85
N PHE A 234 -6.87 9.24 -6.35
CA PHE A 234 -5.83 9.96 -5.63
C PHE A 234 -6.30 10.34 -4.22
N CYS A 235 -7.45 10.99 -4.10
CA CYS A 235 -7.99 11.39 -2.80
C CYS A 235 -8.24 10.18 -1.88
N LEU A 236 -8.82 9.10 -2.40
CA LEU A 236 -9.12 7.90 -1.60
C LEU A 236 -7.85 7.21 -1.11
N VAL A 237 -6.88 7.05 -2.00
CA VAL A 237 -5.61 6.38 -1.66
C VAL A 237 -4.77 7.23 -0.72
N ASP A 238 -4.82 8.56 -0.85
CA ASP A 238 -4.12 9.48 0.04
C ASP A 238 -4.64 9.39 1.49
N VAL A 239 -5.96 9.35 1.65
CA VAL A 239 -6.57 9.12 2.97
C VAL A 239 -6.22 7.73 3.51
N LEU A 240 -6.25 6.69 2.66
CA LEU A 240 -5.84 5.34 3.08
C LEU A 240 -4.39 5.30 3.54
N ASN A 241 -3.46 5.85 2.76
CA ASN A 241 -2.04 5.89 3.10
C ASN A 241 -1.80 6.67 4.41
N THR A 242 -2.49 7.79 4.59
CA THR A 242 -2.42 8.61 5.82
C THR A 242 -2.99 7.85 7.02
N ALA A 243 -4.18 7.26 6.87
CA ALA A 243 -4.81 6.48 7.94
C ALA A 243 -3.98 5.26 8.33
N ILE A 244 -3.38 4.57 7.36
CA ILE A 244 -2.49 3.43 7.63
C ILE A 244 -1.22 3.90 8.38
N LEU A 245 -0.59 4.98 7.93
CA LEU A 245 0.65 5.49 8.54
C LEU A 245 0.45 5.88 10.00
N PHE A 246 -0.64 6.58 10.31
CA PHE A 246 -0.92 7.09 11.66
C PHE A 246 -1.91 6.24 12.45
N PHE A 247 -2.25 5.03 11.99
CA PHE A 247 -3.25 4.17 12.64
C PHE A 247 -2.93 3.83 14.09
N ALA A 248 -1.68 3.42 14.35
CA ALA A 248 -1.25 3.04 15.70
C ALA A 248 -1.19 4.26 16.62
N ASP A 249 -0.63 5.37 16.13
CA ASP A 249 -0.54 6.62 16.87
C ASP A 249 -1.94 7.16 17.20
N PHE A 250 -2.84 7.22 16.22
CA PHE A 250 -4.22 7.64 16.41
C PHE A 250 -4.95 6.78 17.45
N THR A 251 -4.85 5.44 17.34
CA THR A 251 -5.52 4.51 18.26
C THR A 251 -5.07 4.73 19.70
N LYS A 252 -3.76 4.82 19.93
CA LYS A 252 -3.20 5.08 21.26
C LYS A 252 -3.64 6.44 21.80
N ASP A 253 -3.55 7.47 20.99
CA ASP A 253 -3.83 8.85 21.41
C ASP A 253 -5.31 9.05 21.81
N VAL A 254 -6.26 8.52 21.01
CA VAL A 254 -7.71 8.69 21.32
C VAL A 254 -8.16 7.94 22.56
N PHE A 255 -7.48 6.85 22.96
CA PHE A 255 -7.82 6.06 24.12
C PHE A 255 -6.91 6.31 25.33
N ALA A 256 -5.84 7.12 25.21
CA ALA A 256 -4.87 7.37 26.28
C ALA A 256 -5.52 7.73 27.61
N THR A 257 -6.37 8.75 27.64
CA THR A 257 -7.04 9.23 28.86
C THR A 257 -7.90 8.14 29.51
N ALA A 258 -8.70 7.42 28.72
CA ALA A 258 -9.62 6.40 29.23
C ALA A 258 -8.86 5.15 29.73
N ALA A 259 -7.76 4.77 29.08
CA ALA A 259 -6.91 3.67 29.50
C ALA A 259 -6.19 3.97 30.84
N HIS A 260 -5.68 5.18 30.99
CA HIS A 260 -5.03 5.60 32.25
C HIS A 260 -6.02 5.76 33.41
N ALA A 261 -7.30 6.06 33.12
CA ALA A 261 -8.35 6.07 34.13
C ALA A 261 -8.88 4.67 34.50
N GLY A 262 -8.37 3.59 33.88
CA GLY A 262 -8.80 2.21 34.13
C GLY A 262 -10.22 1.87 33.66
N GLY A 263 -10.80 2.69 32.77
CA GLY A 263 -12.20 2.60 32.37
C GLY A 263 -12.47 1.79 31.08
N LEU A 264 -11.45 1.26 30.42
CA LEU A 264 -11.63 0.56 29.14
C LEU A 264 -11.86 -0.95 29.34
N ARG A 265 -12.92 -1.47 28.70
CA ARG A 265 -13.20 -2.92 28.64
C ARG A 265 -13.58 -3.34 27.22
N LEU A 266 -13.05 -4.48 26.79
CA LEU A 266 -13.38 -5.10 25.49
C LEU A 266 -13.46 -6.62 25.67
N PHE A 267 -14.60 -7.23 25.37
CA PHE A 267 -14.85 -8.68 25.51
C PHE A 267 -14.51 -9.23 26.91
N GLY A 268 -14.74 -8.43 27.97
CA GLY A 268 -14.42 -8.81 29.34
C GLY A 268 -12.96 -8.58 29.76
N LEU A 269 -12.09 -8.18 28.83
CA LEU A 269 -10.70 -7.79 29.12
C LEU A 269 -10.66 -6.35 29.63
N GLU A 270 -9.93 -6.11 30.70
CA GLU A 270 -9.60 -4.75 31.16
C GLU A 270 -8.39 -4.24 30.38
N LEU A 271 -8.54 -3.07 29.76
CA LEU A 271 -7.53 -2.42 28.94
C LEU A 271 -7.00 -1.19 29.68
N ALA A 272 -6.05 -1.40 30.59
CA ALA A 272 -5.51 -0.33 31.44
C ALA A 272 -4.08 0.06 31.00
N GLY A 273 -3.77 1.34 31.07
CA GLY A 273 -2.45 1.89 30.78
C GLY A 273 -1.93 1.61 29.36
N GLU A 274 -0.64 1.68 29.17
CA GLU A 274 0.02 1.44 27.87
C GLU A 274 -0.15 0.00 27.36
N GLU A 275 -0.19 -0.96 28.25
CA GLU A 275 -0.38 -2.38 27.90
C GLU A 275 -1.78 -2.63 27.34
N GLY A 276 -2.80 -2.02 27.96
CA GLY A 276 -4.18 -2.04 27.47
C GLY A 276 -4.34 -1.34 26.11
N LEU A 277 -3.69 -0.21 25.90
CA LEU A 277 -3.67 0.50 24.63
C LEU A 277 -3.02 -0.34 23.51
N THR A 278 -1.91 -0.99 23.82
CA THR A 278 -1.23 -1.90 22.91
C THR A 278 -2.10 -3.10 22.54
N THR A 279 -2.77 -3.68 23.53
CA THR A 279 -3.73 -4.79 23.31
C THR A 279 -4.91 -4.35 22.43
N LEU A 280 -5.49 -3.17 22.66
CA LEU A 280 -6.56 -2.62 21.81
C LEU A 280 -6.10 -2.42 20.36
N LEU A 281 -4.89 -1.87 20.17
CA LEU A 281 -4.28 -1.68 18.87
C LEU A 281 -4.10 -3.02 18.12
N MET A 282 -3.58 -4.04 18.83
CA MET A 282 -3.40 -5.38 18.28
C MET A 282 -4.73 -6.00 17.84
N ILE A 283 -5.75 -5.98 18.70
CA ILE A 283 -7.08 -6.53 18.40
C ILE A 283 -7.70 -5.81 17.20
N THR A 284 -7.63 -4.47 17.17
CA THR A 284 -8.19 -3.67 16.07
C THR A 284 -7.46 -3.93 14.75
N GLY A 285 -6.12 -4.01 14.78
CA GLY A 285 -5.30 -4.31 13.61
C GLY A 285 -5.56 -5.71 13.05
N VAL A 286 -5.67 -6.72 13.93
CA VAL A 286 -6.00 -8.10 13.52
C VAL A 286 -7.41 -8.16 12.93
N ALA A 287 -8.39 -7.52 13.55
CA ALA A 287 -9.77 -7.52 13.07
C ALA A 287 -9.89 -6.83 11.70
N LEU A 288 -9.25 -5.67 11.52
CA LEU A 288 -9.26 -4.93 10.26
C LEU A 288 -8.64 -5.76 9.12
N ASN A 289 -7.45 -6.32 9.33
CA ASN A 289 -6.77 -7.11 8.30
C ASN A 289 -7.44 -8.48 8.09
N GLY A 290 -7.93 -9.11 9.16
CA GLY A 290 -8.66 -10.38 9.10
C GLY A 290 -9.97 -10.27 8.32
N LEU A 291 -10.69 -9.14 8.42
CA LEU A 291 -11.92 -8.88 7.66
C LEU A 291 -11.64 -8.34 6.25
N ALA A 292 -10.53 -7.65 6.02
CA ALA A 292 -10.18 -7.16 4.68
C ALA A 292 -9.95 -8.29 3.68
N LEU A 293 -9.46 -9.45 4.13
CA LEU A 293 -9.28 -10.63 3.28
C LEU A 293 -10.62 -11.16 2.71
N PRO A 294 -11.63 -11.54 3.51
CA PRO A 294 -12.91 -11.98 2.97
C PRO A 294 -13.63 -10.88 2.19
N PHE A 295 -13.54 -9.61 2.59
CA PHE A 295 -14.09 -8.52 1.79
C PHE A 295 -13.44 -8.40 0.41
N GLY A 296 -12.12 -8.57 0.29
CA GLY A 296 -11.44 -8.59 -1.01
C GLY A 296 -12.01 -9.65 -1.94
N ILE A 297 -12.25 -10.86 -1.41
CA ILE A 297 -12.83 -11.98 -2.18
C ILE A 297 -14.29 -11.68 -2.56
N LEU A 298 -15.11 -11.25 -1.59
CA LEU A 298 -16.55 -11.01 -1.79
C LEU A 298 -16.83 -9.83 -2.72
N LEU A 299 -16.00 -8.79 -2.70
CA LEU A 299 -16.13 -7.64 -3.59
C LEU A 299 -15.71 -7.93 -5.04
N GLY A 300 -14.98 -9.00 -5.30
CA GLY A 300 -14.51 -9.37 -6.65
C GLY A 300 -15.65 -9.45 -7.68
N PRO A 301 -16.68 -10.29 -7.48
CA PRO A 301 -17.81 -10.39 -8.41
C PRO A 301 -18.63 -9.09 -8.56
N TRP A 302 -18.74 -8.29 -7.50
CA TRP A 302 -19.39 -6.97 -7.58
C TRP A 302 -18.51 -5.99 -8.36
N THR A 303 -17.21 -5.99 -8.15
CA THR A 303 -16.25 -5.18 -8.91
C THR A 303 -16.28 -5.50 -10.40
N ASP A 304 -16.43 -6.77 -10.77
CA ASP A 304 -16.51 -7.13 -12.19
C ASP A 304 -17.73 -6.53 -12.88
N ARG A 305 -18.87 -6.43 -12.16
CA ARG A 305 -20.13 -5.90 -12.69
C ARG A 305 -20.24 -4.38 -12.60
N ALA A 306 -19.81 -3.79 -11.50
CA ALA A 306 -20.04 -2.37 -11.18
C ALA A 306 -18.86 -1.77 -10.38
N PRO A 307 -17.65 -1.67 -10.97
CA PRO A 307 -16.45 -1.24 -10.23
C PRO A 307 -16.58 0.18 -9.67
N LEU A 308 -17.23 1.10 -10.37
CA LEU A 308 -17.47 2.47 -9.88
C LEU A 308 -18.38 2.48 -8.63
N SER A 309 -19.39 1.62 -8.58
CA SER A 309 -20.25 1.49 -7.39
C SER A 309 -19.48 0.94 -6.20
N VAL A 310 -18.59 -0.03 -6.41
CA VAL A 310 -17.69 -0.54 -5.36
C VAL A 310 -16.75 0.57 -4.86
N MET A 311 -16.15 1.37 -5.75
CA MET A 311 -15.31 2.52 -5.37
C MET A 311 -16.08 3.53 -4.51
N ARG A 312 -17.30 3.90 -4.90
CA ARG A 312 -18.16 4.85 -4.15
C ARG A 312 -18.58 4.26 -2.80
N ALA A 313 -18.99 3.00 -2.76
CA ALA A 313 -19.35 2.32 -1.50
C ALA A 313 -18.14 2.23 -0.56
N SER A 314 -16.95 1.96 -1.10
CA SER A 314 -15.71 1.92 -0.34
C SER A 314 -15.33 3.29 0.23
N ALA A 315 -15.50 4.36 -0.56
CA ALA A 315 -15.26 5.72 -0.09
C ALA A 315 -16.24 6.12 1.04
N LEU A 316 -17.52 5.76 0.92
CA LEU A 316 -18.53 5.99 1.99
C LEU A 316 -18.21 5.16 3.23
N ALA A 317 -17.79 3.91 3.07
CA ALA A 317 -17.38 3.07 4.19
C ALA A 317 -16.14 3.64 4.91
N LEU A 318 -15.13 4.13 4.16
CA LEU A 318 -13.97 4.82 4.74
C LEU A 318 -14.38 6.09 5.48
N LEU A 319 -15.29 6.88 4.92
CA LEU A 319 -15.82 8.07 5.61
C LEU A 319 -16.52 7.68 6.91
N GLY A 320 -17.36 6.63 6.87
CA GLY A 320 -17.99 6.06 8.08
C GLY A 320 -16.97 5.55 9.09
N ALA A 321 -15.86 4.93 8.63
CA ALA A 321 -14.77 4.49 9.49
C ALA A 321 -14.05 5.67 10.17
N LEU A 322 -13.77 6.76 9.45
CA LEU A 322 -13.16 7.96 10.02
C LEU A 322 -14.07 8.62 11.07
N VAL A 323 -15.35 8.82 10.73
CA VAL A 323 -16.33 9.44 11.63
C VAL A 323 -16.55 8.56 12.86
N GLY A 324 -16.78 7.26 12.68
CA GLY A 324 -16.98 6.33 13.77
C GLY A 324 -15.73 6.12 14.62
N GLY A 325 -14.54 6.05 13.99
CA GLY A 325 -13.26 5.97 14.69
C GLY A 325 -13.02 7.19 15.61
N THR A 326 -13.36 8.40 15.14
CA THR A 326 -13.27 9.61 15.97
C THR A 326 -14.35 9.70 17.04
N ALA A 327 -15.58 9.31 16.72
CA ALA A 327 -16.73 9.37 17.64
C ALA A 327 -16.60 8.34 18.78
N PHE A 328 -16.21 7.09 18.46
CA PHE A 328 -16.05 6.02 19.44
C PHE A 328 -14.67 6.03 20.12
N GLY A 329 -13.69 6.72 19.56
CA GLY A 329 -12.35 6.87 20.12
C GLY A 329 -12.41 7.52 21.51
N GLY A 330 -11.88 6.82 22.52
CA GLY A 330 -11.93 7.22 23.93
C GLY A 330 -13.25 6.94 24.65
N VAL A 331 -14.28 6.47 23.95
CA VAL A 331 -15.63 6.23 24.52
C VAL A 331 -15.97 4.74 24.55
N SER A 332 -15.82 4.06 23.42
CA SER A 332 -16.23 2.65 23.27
C SER A 332 -15.23 1.86 22.42
N PRO A 333 -14.39 1.02 23.05
CA PRO A 333 -13.49 0.13 22.28
C PRO A 333 -14.23 -0.79 21.31
N LEU A 334 -15.42 -1.30 21.69
CA LEU A 334 -16.23 -2.15 20.82
C LEU A 334 -16.78 -1.37 19.61
N GLY A 335 -17.30 -0.15 19.83
CA GLY A 335 -17.76 0.72 18.75
C GLY A 335 -16.63 1.09 17.78
N TYR A 336 -15.46 1.40 18.32
CA TYR A 336 -14.25 1.66 17.55
C TYR A 336 -13.84 0.45 16.70
N LEU A 337 -13.74 -0.72 17.33
CA LEU A 337 -13.40 -1.98 16.67
C LEU A 337 -14.42 -2.35 15.57
N ALA A 338 -15.72 -2.27 15.86
CA ALA A 338 -16.76 -2.57 14.88
C ALA A 338 -16.70 -1.63 13.68
N THR A 339 -16.49 -0.34 13.92
CA THR A 339 -16.44 0.67 12.86
C THR A 339 -15.20 0.49 11.97
N LEU A 340 -14.01 0.41 12.55
CA LEU A 340 -12.77 0.24 11.78
C LEU A 340 -12.65 -1.16 11.21
N GLY A 341 -13.00 -2.18 12.01
CA GLY A 341 -12.93 -3.58 11.57
C GLY A 341 -13.87 -3.88 10.40
N VAL A 342 -15.09 -3.34 10.38
CA VAL A 342 -16.05 -3.61 9.30
C VAL A 342 -15.94 -2.57 8.20
N LEU A 343 -16.17 -1.29 8.50
CA LEU A 343 -16.22 -0.24 7.47
C LEU A 343 -14.82 0.09 6.93
N GLY A 344 -13.80 0.12 7.80
CA GLY A 344 -12.42 0.32 7.39
C GLY A 344 -11.91 -0.81 6.50
N ALA A 345 -12.14 -2.07 6.90
CA ALA A 345 -11.73 -3.24 6.12
C ALA A 345 -12.45 -3.33 4.77
N PHE A 346 -13.78 -3.08 4.73
CA PHE A 346 -14.55 -3.02 3.49
C PHE A 346 -14.01 -1.94 2.55
N GLY A 347 -13.80 -0.72 3.07
CA GLY A 347 -13.27 0.40 2.31
C GLY A 347 -11.87 0.13 1.76
N LEU A 348 -10.97 -0.37 2.60
CA LEU A 348 -9.61 -0.75 2.23
C LEU A 348 -9.58 -1.79 1.11
N ALA A 349 -10.29 -2.91 1.30
CA ALA A 349 -10.33 -3.98 0.31
C ALA A 349 -10.97 -3.53 -1.01
N GLY A 350 -12.04 -2.73 -0.95
CA GLY A 350 -12.77 -2.30 -2.13
C GLY A 350 -12.02 -1.28 -2.98
N VAL A 351 -11.31 -0.31 -2.40
CA VAL A 351 -10.49 0.65 -3.15
C VAL A 351 -9.42 -0.09 -3.96
N TRP A 352 -8.68 -1.00 -3.33
CA TRP A 352 -7.63 -1.76 -4.02
C TRP A 352 -8.17 -2.73 -5.07
N THR A 353 -9.31 -3.39 -4.79
CA THR A 353 -9.93 -4.33 -5.73
C THR A 353 -10.49 -3.62 -6.95
N ALA A 354 -11.24 -2.52 -6.75
CA ALA A 354 -11.94 -1.84 -7.83
C ALA A 354 -11.04 -0.88 -8.62
N GLY A 355 -10.01 -0.28 -8.01
CA GLY A 355 -9.15 0.70 -8.67
C GLY A 355 -8.49 0.18 -9.95
N ARG A 356 -7.93 -1.04 -9.93
CA ARG A 356 -7.31 -1.66 -11.11
C ARG A 356 -8.34 -1.94 -12.22
N LYS A 357 -9.55 -2.41 -11.85
CA LYS A 357 -10.61 -2.68 -12.82
C LYS A 357 -11.12 -1.41 -13.49
N MET A 358 -11.18 -0.30 -12.75
CA MET A 358 -11.57 1.00 -13.30
C MET A 358 -10.61 1.48 -14.40
N ILE A 359 -9.30 1.27 -14.22
CA ILE A 359 -8.32 1.60 -15.28
C ILE A 359 -8.60 0.78 -16.54
N VAL A 360 -8.78 -0.54 -16.41
CA VAL A 360 -9.06 -1.41 -17.56
C VAL A 360 -10.33 -0.98 -18.29
N LEU A 361 -11.34 -0.49 -17.56
CA LEU A 361 -12.62 -0.08 -18.13
C LEU A 361 -12.57 1.29 -18.82
N LEU A 362 -11.77 2.22 -18.30
CA LEU A 362 -11.75 3.62 -18.74
C LEU A 362 -10.60 3.94 -19.72
N ALA A 363 -9.53 3.15 -19.74
CA ALA A 363 -8.40 3.35 -20.61
C ALA A 363 -8.67 2.80 -22.01
N PRO A 364 -8.16 3.45 -23.08
CA PRO A 364 -8.19 2.89 -24.43
C PRO A 364 -7.43 1.54 -24.46
N PRO A 365 -7.97 0.51 -25.14
CA PRO A 365 -7.35 -0.82 -25.17
C PRO A 365 -5.93 -0.85 -25.73
N ASP A 366 -5.61 0.02 -26.66
CA ASP A 366 -4.29 0.18 -27.30
C ASP A 366 -3.26 0.89 -26.39
N ARG A 367 -3.70 1.56 -25.31
CA ARG A 367 -2.87 2.37 -24.42
C ARG A 367 -2.98 1.99 -22.94
N ILE A 368 -3.53 0.84 -22.63
CA ILE A 368 -3.78 0.38 -21.24
C ILE A 368 -2.51 0.46 -20.38
N GLY A 369 -1.35 0.05 -20.89
CA GLY A 369 -0.08 0.09 -20.17
C GLY A 369 0.34 1.49 -19.72
N GLU A 370 0.19 2.49 -20.59
CA GLU A 370 0.48 3.90 -20.25
C GLU A 370 -0.40 4.41 -19.11
N PHE A 371 -1.70 4.07 -19.16
CA PHE A 371 -2.65 4.54 -18.15
C PHE A 371 -2.51 3.81 -16.81
N PHE A 372 -2.07 2.54 -16.83
CA PHE A 372 -1.61 1.87 -15.60
C PHE A 372 -0.37 2.53 -15.00
N GLY A 373 0.56 2.98 -15.85
CA GLY A 373 1.72 3.78 -15.41
C GLY A 373 1.29 5.07 -14.71
N LEU A 374 0.36 5.82 -15.30
CA LEU A 374 -0.19 7.04 -14.70
C LEU A 374 -0.94 6.76 -13.40
N TYR A 375 -1.76 5.70 -13.35
CA TYR A 375 -2.41 5.24 -12.13
C TYR A 375 -1.38 4.92 -11.04
N GLY A 376 -0.31 4.21 -11.39
CA GLY A 376 0.78 3.90 -10.45
C GLY A 376 1.45 5.15 -9.88
N ILE A 377 1.69 6.18 -10.70
CA ILE A 377 2.25 7.46 -10.23
C ILE A 377 1.26 8.17 -9.30
N THR A 378 -0.03 8.27 -9.68
CA THR A 378 -1.03 8.92 -8.82
C THR A 378 -1.14 8.25 -7.46
N VAL A 379 -1.12 6.91 -7.42
CA VAL A 379 -1.09 6.14 -6.16
C VAL A 379 0.15 6.47 -5.32
N LYS A 380 1.32 6.69 -5.93
CA LYS A 380 2.55 7.04 -5.21
C LYS A 380 2.57 8.50 -4.73
N LEU A 381 1.94 9.40 -5.47
CA LEU A 381 1.81 10.80 -5.07
C LEU A 381 0.67 11.00 -4.05
N SER A 382 -0.18 10.00 -3.82
CA SER A 382 -1.28 10.03 -2.85
C SER A 382 -0.77 9.87 -1.42
N VAL A 383 -0.04 10.86 -0.92
CA VAL A 383 0.56 10.89 0.43
C VAL A 383 0.63 12.32 1.00
N VAL A 384 0.09 13.30 0.29
CA VAL A 384 0.05 14.70 0.75
C VAL A 384 -0.77 14.85 2.03
N GLY A 385 -1.81 14.03 2.18
CA GLY A 385 -2.66 13.96 3.37
C GLY A 385 -1.87 13.66 4.65
N SER A 386 -0.77 12.90 4.57
CA SER A 386 0.05 12.61 5.75
C SER A 386 0.74 13.86 6.32
N ALA A 387 1.18 14.80 5.48
CA ALA A 387 1.73 16.07 5.92
C ALA A 387 0.62 16.97 6.51
N VAL A 388 -0.55 17.03 5.85
CA VAL A 388 -1.72 17.77 6.34
C VAL A 388 -2.18 17.21 7.69
N TYR A 389 -2.26 15.89 7.81
CA TYR A 389 -2.60 15.23 9.08
C TYR A 389 -1.62 15.63 10.19
N GLY A 390 -0.30 15.57 9.94
CA GLY A 390 0.71 15.96 10.91
C GLY A 390 0.52 17.39 11.40
N LEU A 391 0.42 18.35 10.48
CA LEU A 391 0.22 19.78 10.81
C LEU A 391 -1.05 20.00 11.65
N VAL A 392 -2.17 19.39 11.29
CA VAL A 392 -3.42 19.53 12.01
C VAL A 392 -3.37 18.81 13.36
N ALA A 393 -2.72 17.65 13.42
CA ALA A 393 -2.60 16.88 14.66
C ALA A 393 -1.71 17.58 15.70
N ASP A 394 -0.61 18.20 15.27
CA ASP A 394 0.27 18.95 16.15
C ASP A 394 -0.39 20.24 16.67
N ALA A 395 -1.27 20.88 15.87
CA ALA A 395 -1.97 22.12 16.23
C ALA A 395 -3.27 21.89 17.02
N TYR A 396 -4.06 20.87 16.68
CA TYR A 396 -5.43 20.69 17.16
C TYR A 396 -5.73 19.30 17.71
N GLY A 397 -4.75 18.38 17.68
CA GLY A 397 -4.90 16.98 18.11
C GLY A 397 -5.35 16.04 16.99
N CYS A 398 -5.26 14.73 17.26
CA CYS A 398 -5.43 13.69 16.25
C CYS A 398 -6.87 13.51 15.76
N LYS A 399 -7.91 13.77 16.59
CA LYS A 399 -9.31 13.66 16.16
C LYS A 399 -9.68 14.68 15.08
N PRO A 400 -9.42 16.01 15.25
CA PRO A 400 -9.59 16.98 14.16
C PRO A 400 -8.77 16.65 12.92
N ALA A 401 -7.53 16.16 13.08
CA ALA A 401 -6.68 15.78 11.97
C ALA A 401 -7.28 14.62 11.15
N MET A 402 -7.82 13.60 11.83
CA MET A 402 -8.48 12.48 11.16
C MET A 402 -9.78 12.91 10.46
N LEU A 403 -10.58 13.80 11.07
CA LEU A 403 -11.79 14.37 10.44
C LEU A 403 -11.46 15.23 9.22
N ALA A 404 -10.33 15.95 9.23
CA ALA A 404 -9.88 16.73 8.07
C ALA A 404 -9.62 15.81 6.85
N GLN A 405 -9.16 14.57 7.04
CA GLN A 405 -9.07 13.57 5.96
C GLN A 405 -10.45 13.22 5.37
N GLY A 406 -11.53 13.35 6.14
CA GLY A 406 -12.90 13.19 5.66
C GLY A 406 -13.28 14.20 4.58
N ILE A 407 -12.76 15.43 4.63
CA ILE A 407 -12.96 16.45 3.58
C ILE A 407 -12.37 15.95 2.26
N GLN A 408 -11.19 15.36 2.30
CA GLN A 408 -10.54 14.81 1.11
C GLN A 408 -11.31 13.62 0.54
N LEU A 409 -11.89 12.74 1.39
CA LEU A 409 -12.80 11.68 0.93
C LEU A 409 -14.04 12.24 0.24
N LEU A 410 -14.63 13.30 0.75
CA LEU A 410 -15.78 13.99 0.13
C LEU A 410 -15.41 14.58 -1.24
N ILE A 411 -14.24 15.19 -1.37
CA ILE A 411 -13.70 15.66 -2.66
C ILE A 411 -13.55 14.45 -3.61
N GLY A 412 -12.96 13.35 -3.14
CA GLY A 412 -12.80 12.10 -3.90
C GLY A 412 -14.14 11.53 -4.37
N LEU A 413 -15.15 11.49 -3.51
CA LEU A 413 -16.52 11.10 -3.85
C LEU A 413 -17.13 12.01 -4.91
N GLY A 414 -16.94 13.34 -4.79
CA GLY A 414 -17.34 14.30 -5.80
C GLY A 414 -16.72 14.04 -7.16
N CYS A 415 -15.40 13.77 -7.19
CA CYS A 415 -14.70 13.37 -8.41
C CYS A 415 -15.27 12.07 -8.99
N LEU A 416 -15.50 11.04 -8.17
CA LEU A 416 -16.09 9.77 -8.61
C LEU A 416 -17.55 9.94 -9.09
N ALA A 417 -18.29 10.93 -8.60
CA ALA A 417 -19.63 11.24 -9.09
C ALA A 417 -19.62 11.79 -10.52
N MET A 418 -18.54 12.47 -10.92
CA MET A 418 -18.34 12.99 -12.28
C MET A 418 -17.93 11.91 -13.28
N VAL A 419 -17.54 10.71 -12.83
CA VAL A 419 -17.16 9.60 -13.70
C VAL A 419 -18.39 9.05 -14.41
N ARG A 420 -18.43 9.16 -15.72
CA ARG A 420 -19.47 8.59 -16.58
C ARG A 420 -18.89 7.39 -17.33
N VAL A 421 -19.31 6.19 -16.93
CA VAL A 421 -18.97 4.94 -17.63
C VAL A 421 -19.98 4.74 -18.73
N LYS A 422 -19.57 4.70 -19.99
CA LYS A 422 -20.43 4.28 -21.09
C LYS A 422 -20.60 2.76 -20.97
N HIS A 423 -21.83 2.30 -20.67
CA HIS A 423 -22.14 0.87 -20.74
C HIS A 423 -22.00 0.39 -22.20
N PRO A 424 -21.33 -0.76 -22.44
CA PRO A 424 -21.22 -1.31 -23.80
C PRO A 424 -22.57 -1.60 -24.46
N ASP A 425 -23.59 -1.91 -23.66
CA ASP A 425 -24.95 -2.26 -24.15
C ASP A 425 -25.75 -1.08 -24.72
N ALA A 426 -25.34 0.18 -24.44
CA ALA A 426 -26.00 1.36 -25.03
C ALA A 426 -25.60 1.62 -26.50
N ALA A 427 -24.47 1.06 -26.97
CA ALA A 427 -24.05 1.18 -28.36
C ALA A 427 -24.71 0.13 -29.28
N ALA A 428 -25.20 -0.99 -28.74
CA ALA A 428 -25.91 -2.02 -29.49
C ALA A 428 -27.41 -1.71 -29.66
N ALA A 429 -27.97 -0.77 -28.89
CA ALA A 429 -29.39 -0.39 -28.97
C ALA A 429 -29.65 0.78 -29.96
N THR A 430 -28.60 1.38 -30.55
CA THR A 430 -28.68 2.50 -31.50
C THR A 430 -28.07 2.19 -32.87
N ALA A 431 -27.70 0.93 -33.13
CA ALA A 431 -27.34 0.36 -34.43
C ALA A 431 -28.41 -0.63 -34.90
#